data_93b545f7985356bd4224a56ebaef5b8c
#
_entry.id   93b545f7985356bd4224a56ebaef5b8c
#
_cell.length_a   1.000
_cell.length_b   1.000
_cell.length_c   1.000
_cell.angle_alpha   90.00
_cell.angle_beta   90.00
_cell.angle_gamma   90.00
#
_symmetry.space_group_name_H-M   'P 1'
#
loop_
_entity.id
_entity.type
_entity.pdbx_description
1 polymer ?
#
loop_
_entity_poly.entity_id
_entity_poly.type
_entity_poly.pdbx_seq_one_letter_code
_entity_poly.pdbx_strand_id
1 'polypeptide(L)'
;MSEPTNNDNKIVENSDANLEPQDSPAKDDSVIDIDSDENLEFIEGSEDPGFITDTGEGTGFVADWDAIEKNYQEANFGHHHHHHSHSSSRHRSSSSHHSSSGEHHHSSHSSSKSTKHHSSKKKGSKKKDKKDKKKWSKKKKILIGILIFFLAIIIGTLSAFFIMRWKGRSELTNHDNLNLMLPEWVDYRDGGWIIYYKGHEYTFNDNIATFLFMGIDNRKLKKNAKLGTAGQADALYLMTYDVTTKKMRVLCINRDTMTDISRYDEAGNYIDTKKTQICLAYAFGDGQKTSAENEKTAVQRFIYNIPVNAYYAIDLSAIKILNDDVGGVPVTPEYTFKEFKKGVPITLKGMQAETFVRHRDIRLMDDNLRRMECQKQYIKQFASRIVPATRSNLNTPSKLYNHSQKYTVSSLDPSMVVYLATDLAFSFNGFEMINTKGTYKKVPEDASAEFFVKEVPFFETILDIFYTQTR
;
A
#
# COMPACT_ATOMS: atom_id res chain seq x y z
N MET A 1 -21.74 -19.00 -78.60
CA MET A 1 -21.42 -20.36 -79.18
C MET A 1 -20.55 -20.96 -78.13
N SER A 2 -21.12 -21.75 -77.45
CA SER A 2 -21.34 -23.16 -77.17
C SER A 2 -20.61 -23.58 -75.90
N GLU A 3 -21.39 -23.77 -74.84
CA GLU A 3 -21.27 -24.87 -73.90
C GLU A 3 -21.29 -26.25 -74.67
N PRO A 4 -21.15 -27.41 -74.05
CA PRO A 4 -21.16 -27.82 -72.61
C PRO A 4 -20.29 -29.09 -72.32
N THR A 5 -20.50 -29.60 -71.12
CA THR A 5 -20.61 -30.98 -70.55
C THR A 5 -19.44 -31.41 -69.70
N ASN A 6 -19.62 -31.71 -68.43
CA ASN A 6 -20.39 -32.71 -67.66
C ASN A 6 -19.60 -34.00 -67.34
N ASN A 7 -19.66 -34.41 -66.08
CA ASN A 7 -19.48 -35.77 -65.49
C ASN A 7 -18.05 -36.29 -65.33
N ASP A 8 -17.66 -36.97 -64.26
CA ASP A 8 -18.39 -37.86 -63.35
C ASP A 8 -17.53 -38.18 -62.11
N ASN A 9 -18.24 -38.57 -61.07
CA ASN A 9 -17.82 -39.26 -59.86
C ASN A 9 -16.73 -40.32 -60.02
N LYS A 10 -15.78 -40.38 -59.06
CA LYS A 10 -15.38 -41.65 -58.46
C LYS A 10 -14.82 -41.49 -57.06
N ILE A 11 -15.51 -42.11 -56.13
CA ILE A 11 -15.10 -42.50 -54.79
C ILE A 11 -14.00 -43.56 -54.94
N VAL A 12 -12.88 -43.35 -54.20
CA VAL A 12 -12.00 -44.48 -53.78
C VAL A 12 -11.55 -44.19 -52.35
N GLU A 13 -11.88 -45.19 -51.51
CA GLU A 13 -11.48 -45.32 -50.12
C GLU A 13 -9.97 -45.67 -49.98
N ASN A 14 -9.50 -45.34 -48.73
CA ASN A 14 -8.42 -45.95 -47.97
C ASN A 14 -6.96 -45.73 -48.37
N SER A 15 -6.28 -45.02 -47.43
CA SER A 15 -5.20 -45.69 -46.68
C SER A 15 -4.80 -44.83 -45.46
N ASP A 16 -4.88 -45.46 -44.30
CA ASP A 16 -4.33 -45.03 -43.02
C ASP A 16 -2.86 -44.69 -43.17
N ALA A 17 -2.49 -43.44 -42.83
CA ALA A 17 -1.12 -43.06 -42.50
C ALA A 17 -1.13 -42.47 -41.10
N ASN A 18 -0.66 -43.27 -40.14
CA ASN A 18 -0.25 -42.84 -38.80
C ASN A 18 0.62 -41.60 -38.90
N LEU A 19 0.10 -40.46 -38.45
CA LEU A 19 0.90 -39.33 -38.04
C LEU A 19 1.03 -39.42 -36.51
N GLU A 20 2.20 -39.82 -36.05
CA GLU A 20 2.64 -39.66 -34.66
C GLU A 20 2.49 -38.20 -34.28
N PRO A 21 2.03 -37.88 -33.05
CA PRO A 21 2.02 -36.53 -32.56
C PRO A 21 3.48 -36.07 -32.35
N GLN A 22 3.85 -35.02 -33.05
CA GLN A 22 5.11 -34.30 -32.79
C GLN A 22 5.16 -33.90 -31.34
N ASP A 23 6.29 -34.18 -30.73
CA ASP A 23 6.69 -33.81 -29.37
C ASP A 23 6.26 -32.39 -29.02
N SER A 24 5.48 -32.27 -27.95
CA SER A 24 5.35 -31.04 -27.20
C SER A 24 6.75 -30.62 -26.77
N PRO A 25 7.09 -29.33 -26.85
CA PRO A 25 8.37 -28.87 -26.35
C PRO A 25 8.50 -29.26 -24.86
N ALA A 26 9.63 -29.86 -24.53
CA ALA A 26 9.98 -30.21 -23.16
C ALA A 26 9.63 -29.03 -22.22
N LYS A 27 8.86 -29.31 -21.16
CA LYS A 27 8.62 -28.34 -20.10
C LYS A 27 9.99 -27.86 -19.62
N ASP A 28 10.22 -26.57 -19.72
CA ASP A 28 11.40 -25.95 -19.13
C ASP A 28 11.30 -26.13 -17.62
N ASP A 29 12.04 -27.11 -17.06
CA ASP A 29 12.10 -27.40 -15.62
C ASP A 29 12.66 -26.22 -14.79
N SER A 30 12.93 -25.08 -15.44
CA SER A 30 13.45 -23.86 -14.84
C SER A 30 12.37 -22.90 -14.32
N VAL A 31 11.07 -23.21 -14.50
CA VAL A 31 9.96 -22.32 -14.14
C VAL A 31 9.04 -23.01 -13.13
N ILE A 32 8.79 -22.38 -11.98
CA ILE A 32 7.79 -22.79 -11.00
C ILE A 32 6.54 -21.93 -11.18
N ASP A 33 5.43 -22.57 -11.52
CA ASP A 33 4.14 -21.93 -11.70
C ASP A 33 3.34 -21.93 -10.39
N ILE A 34 2.80 -20.78 -10.00
CA ILE A 34 2.04 -20.57 -8.75
C ILE A 34 0.62 -20.15 -9.13
N ASP A 35 -0.19 -21.13 -9.55
CA ASP A 35 -1.53 -20.88 -10.08
C ASP A 35 -2.67 -21.20 -9.10
N SER A 36 -2.43 -21.94 -8.02
CA SER A 36 -3.52 -22.45 -7.18
C SER A 36 -3.47 -21.91 -5.76
N ASP A 37 -4.64 -21.55 -5.23
CA ASP A 37 -4.91 -21.43 -3.79
C ASP A 37 -5.00 -22.81 -3.12
N GLU A 38 -4.80 -23.91 -3.91
CA GLU A 38 -4.77 -25.27 -3.40
C GLU A 38 -3.45 -25.51 -2.65
N ASN A 39 -3.59 -26.11 -1.50
CA ASN A 39 -2.56 -26.43 -0.54
C ASN A 39 -1.27 -26.88 -1.24
N LEU A 40 -0.21 -26.10 -1.11
CA LEU A 40 1.14 -26.54 -1.40
C LEU A 40 1.40 -27.78 -0.55
N GLU A 41 1.43 -28.97 -1.15
CA GLU A 41 1.91 -30.16 -0.47
C GLU A 41 3.40 -29.97 -0.18
N PHE A 42 3.69 -29.69 1.08
CA PHE A 42 5.05 -29.52 1.55
C PHE A 42 5.75 -30.89 1.61
N ILE A 43 6.77 -31.06 0.79
CA ILE A 43 7.64 -32.23 0.89
C ILE A 43 8.39 -32.13 2.20
N GLU A 44 8.21 -33.10 3.10
CA GLU A 44 8.99 -33.21 4.34
C GLU A 44 10.46 -33.41 3.98
N GLY A 45 11.28 -32.38 4.22
CA GLY A 45 12.71 -32.41 4.02
C GLY A 45 13.38 -33.32 5.06
N SER A 46 14.30 -34.14 4.57
CA SER A 46 15.20 -35.00 5.35
C SER A 46 15.95 -34.26 6.47
N GLU A 47 16.33 -35.02 7.48
CA GLU A 47 17.01 -34.66 8.72
C GLU A 47 18.12 -33.60 8.56
N ASP A 48 18.13 -32.65 9.52
CA ASP A 48 18.96 -31.47 9.65
C ASP A 48 20.47 -31.81 9.64
N PRO A 49 21.27 -31.40 8.66
CA PRO A 49 22.70 -31.46 8.76
C PRO A 49 23.26 -30.09 9.21
N GLY A 50 23.55 -30.00 10.53
CA GLY A 50 24.61 -29.14 11.04
C GLY A 50 24.44 -27.62 10.88
N PHE A 51 24.05 -27.03 11.96
CA PHE A 51 24.01 -25.64 12.38
C PHE A 51 25.13 -24.76 11.83
N ILE A 52 24.82 -23.76 11.00
CA ILE A 52 25.61 -22.55 10.83
C ILE A 52 25.04 -21.51 11.78
N THR A 53 25.78 -21.19 12.85
CA THR A 53 25.42 -20.09 13.76
C THR A 53 25.49 -18.78 13.02
N ASP A 54 24.34 -18.18 12.78
CA ASP A 54 24.21 -16.77 12.39
C ASP A 54 24.69 -15.94 13.59
N THR A 55 25.95 -15.56 13.58
CA THR A 55 26.50 -14.58 14.49
C THR A 55 25.92 -13.24 14.11
N GLY A 56 24.97 -12.76 14.87
CA GLY A 56 24.10 -11.58 14.74
C GLY A 56 24.67 -10.23 14.29
N GLU A 57 25.67 -10.23 13.46
CA GLU A 57 26.09 -9.10 12.65
C GLU A 57 25.40 -9.27 11.29
N GLY A 58 24.36 -8.46 11.08
CA GLY A 58 23.66 -8.41 9.82
C GLY A 58 24.65 -8.18 8.69
N THR A 59 25.01 -9.24 8.00
CA THR A 59 25.51 -9.12 6.64
C THR A 59 24.33 -8.68 5.81
N GLY A 60 24.05 -7.36 5.88
CA GLY A 60 23.25 -6.72 4.87
C GLY A 60 23.89 -7.11 3.55
N PHE A 61 23.14 -7.82 2.72
CA PHE A 61 23.53 -8.05 1.35
C PHE A 61 23.74 -6.67 0.74
N VAL A 62 24.98 -6.21 0.70
CA VAL A 62 25.38 -5.08 -0.11
C VAL A 62 25.27 -5.62 -1.52
N ALA A 63 24.23 -5.24 -2.24
CA ALA A 63 24.15 -5.54 -3.64
C ALA A 63 25.42 -4.97 -4.28
N ASP A 64 26.33 -5.85 -4.71
CA ASP A 64 27.48 -5.47 -5.50
C ASP A 64 26.94 -5.05 -6.88
N TRP A 65 26.63 -3.77 -6.97
CA TRP A 65 26.05 -3.19 -8.16
C TRP A 65 27.02 -3.22 -9.33
N ASP A 66 28.33 -3.20 -9.09
CA ASP A 66 29.33 -3.31 -10.15
C ASP A 66 29.30 -4.74 -10.73
N ALA A 67 29.09 -5.75 -9.91
CA ALA A 67 28.93 -7.13 -10.37
C ALA A 67 27.57 -7.34 -11.07
N ILE A 68 26.49 -6.74 -10.56
CA ILE A 68 25.16 -6.78 -11.19
C ILE A 68 25.18 -6.02 -12.51
N GLU A 69 25.78 -4.82 -12.56
CA GLU A 69 25.93 -4.00 -13.76
C GLU A 69 26.80 -4.69 -14.81
N LYS A 70 27.89 -5.32 -14.40
CA LYS A 70 28.80 -6.06 -15.28
C LYS A 70 28.08 -7.24 -15.96
N ASN A 71 27.34 -8.03 -15.20
CA ASN A 71 26.57 -9.17 -15.74
C ASN A 71 25.43 -8.71 -16.68
N TYR A 72 24.83 -7.53 -16.41
CA TYR A 72 23.79 -6.96 -17.27
C TYR A 72 24.34 -6.35 -18.55
N GLN A 73 25.51 -5.69 -18.50
CA GLN A 73 26.21 -5.14 -19.67
C GLN A 73 26.70 -6.26 -20.61
N GLU A 74 27.21 -7.35 -20.08
CA GLU A 74 27.64 -8.50 -20.85
C GLU A 74 26.47 -9.24 -21.54
N ALA A 75 25.27 -9.20 -20.93
CA ALA A 75 24.07 -9.85 -21.48
C ALA A 75 23.35 -9.05 -22.58
N ASN A 76 23.46 -7.72 -22.61
CA ASN A 76 22.61 -6.88 -23.46
C ASN A 76 23.32 -5.96 -24.47
N PHE A 77 24.65 -5.79 -24.43
CA PHE A 77 25.34 -4.86 -25.34
C PHE A 77 26.63 -5.43 -25.93
N GLY A 78 26.45 -6.41 -26.84
CA GLY A 78 27.42 -6.65 -27.91
C GLY A 78 27.16 -5.68 -29.07
N HIS A 79 28.15 -4.81 -29.32
CA HIS A 79 28.34 -3.93 -30.50
C HIS A 79 27.45 -2.68 -30.68
N HIS A 80 27.98 -1.49 -30.47
CA HIS A 80 28.53 -0.63 -31.53
C HIS A 80 29.11 0.68 -30.98
N HIS A 81 30.38 0.96 -31.35
CA HIS A 81 31.03 2.26 -31.25
C HIS A 81 30.42 3.26 -32.22
N HIS A 82 30.29 4.53 -31.84
CA HIS A 82 30.90 5.65 -32.57
C HIS A 82 30.86 6.97 -31.79
N HIS A 83 31.99 7.66 -31.85
CA HIS A 83 32.33 9.00 -31.38
C HIS A 83 31.43 10.10 -31.94
N HIS A 84 31.19 11.18 -31.19
CA HIS A 84 31.71 12.50 -31.51
C HIS A 84 31.38 13.56 -30.45
N SER A 85 32.31 14.42 -30.28
CA SER A 85 32.64 15.50 -29.38
C SER A 85 31.95 16.84 -29.67
N HIS A 86 32.10 17.77 -28.68
CA HIS A 86 32.03 19.25 -28.72
C HIS A 86 30.64 19.88 -28.71
N SER A 87 30.39 21.00 -28.07
CA SER A 87 31.17 22.02 -27.36
C SER A 87 30.23 23.00 -26.67
N SER A 88 30.76 23.57 -25.63
CA SER A 88 30.39 24.74 -24.86
C SER A 88 29.57 25.84 -25.54
N SER A 89 28.67 26.49 -24.81
CA SER A 89 28.77 27.95 -24.61
C SER A 89 27.86 28.47 -23.49
N ARG A 90 28.45 29.29 -22.68
CA ARG A 90 27.87 30.16 -21.62
C ARG A 90 26.99 31.23 -22.24
N HIS A 91 25.95 31.68 -21.55
CA HIS A 91 25.71 33.10 -21.36
C HIS A 91 24.96 33.42 -20.08
N ARG A 92 25.52 34.39 -19.38
CA ARG A 92 25.04 35.16 -18.22
C ARG A 92 24.10 36.28 -18.70
N SER A 93 23.22 36.70 -17.80
CA SER A 93 23.00 38.07 -17.29
C SER A 93 21.56 38.20 -16.82
N SER A 94 21.31 38.49 -15.61
CA SER A 94 21.41 39.70 -14.80
C SER A 94 20.12 40.54 -14.80
N SER A 95 19.57 40.70 -13.60
CA SER A 95 18.98 41.89 -12.95
C SER A 95 17.78 42.57 -13.65
N SER A 96 16.80 43.06 -13.00
CA SER A 96 16.73 43.94 -11.81
C SER A 96 15.28 44.29 -11.47
N HIS A 97 15.04 44.48 -10.20
CA HIS A 97 14.16 45.44 -9.51
C HIS A 97 13.10 46.22 -10.32
N HIS A 98 11.90 46.35 -9.75
CA HIS A 98 11.41 47.59 -9.16
C HIS A 98 10.12 47.38 -8.37
N SER A 99 10.12 48.01 -7.20
CA SER A 99 9.06 48.34 -6.25
C SER A 99 8.26 49.56 -6.69
N SER A 100 7.04 49.71 -6.22
CA SER A 100 6.37 50.91 -5.74
C SER A 100 4.85 50.67 -5.65
N SER A 101 4.20 50.69 -4.50
CA SER A 101 3.75 51.77 -3.65
C SER A 101 2.70 52.71 -4.28
N GLY A 102 1.64 52.93 -3.52
CA GLY A 102 0.70 54.04 -3.67
C GLY A 102 -0.75 53.55 -3.54
N GLU A 103 -1.37 53.65 -2.45
CA GLU A 103 -2.02 54.71 -1.68
C GLU A 103 -3.34 55.23 -2.27
N HIS A 104 -4.33 55.13 -1.40
CA HIS A 104 -5.43 56.06 -1.10
C HIS A 104 -6.51 56.44 -2.14
N HIS A 105 -7.73 56.38 -1.69
CA HIS A 105 -8.71 57.43 -1.36
C HIS A 105 -10.08 56.84 -1.05
N HIS A 106 -10.60 56.93 0.11
CA HIS A 106 -11.49 57.96 0.71
C HIS A 106 -12.65 58.46 -0.17
N SER A 107 -13.78 58.39 0.43
CA SER A 107 -14.86 59.33 0.69
C SER A 107 -16.22 58.78 0.29
N SER A 108 -17.25 58.98 0.93
CA SER A 108 -17.84 59.78 1.96
C SER A 108 -19.35 59.87 1.71
N HIS A 109 -20.06 59.75 2.79
CA HIS A 109 -21.34 60.41 3.04
C HIS A 109 -22.45 60.52 1.96
N SER A 110 -23.64 60.07 2.32
CA SER A 110 -24.70 61.07 2.56
C SER A 110 -25.87 60.49 3.32
N SER A 111 -26.19 61.23 4.36
CA SER A 111 -27.42 61.21 5.13
C SER A 111 -28.59 61.82 4.38
N SER A 112 -29.77 61.30 4.56
CA SER A 112 -30.98 62.13 4.42
C SER A 112 -32.02 61.80 5.49
N LYS A 113 -32.36 62.83 6.23
CA LYS A 113 -33.45 62.94 7.17
C LYS A 113 -34.75 63.18 6.45
N SER A 114 -35.80 62.89 7.15
CA SER A 114 -37.15 63.49 7.27
C SER A 114 -38.25 62.51 6.97
N THR A 115 -39.37 62.45 7.59
CA THR A 115 -40.16 63.42 8.35
C THR A 115 -41.23 62.66 9.15
N LYS A 116 -41.59 63.28 10.26
CA LYS A 116 -42.67 62.89 11.15
C LYS A 116 -44.05 62.97 10.46
N HIS A 117 -44.90 61.99 10.74
CA HIS A 117 -46.35 62.26 10.79
C HIS A 117 -46.95 61.68 12.07
N HIS A 118 -47.49 62.61 12.86
CA HIS A 118 -48.40 62.35 13.98
C HIS A 118 -49.78 61.96 13.44
N SER A 119 -50.36 60.89 13.97
CA SER A 119 -51.76 60.84 14.18
C SER A 119 -52.10 60.05 15.45
N SER A 120 -52.96 60.70 16.20
CA SER A 120 -53.38 60.34 17.54
C SER A 120 -54.57 59.36 17.53
N LYS A 121 -54.68 58.65 18.69
CA LYS A 121 -55.87 58.06 19.33
C LYS A 121 -56.24 56.64 19.05
N LYS A 122 -56.04 55.71 19.98
CA LYS A 122 -57.10 55.39 20.98
C LYS A 122 -56.55 54.45 22.07
N LYS A 123 -56.84 54.82 23.32
CA LYS A 123 -56.64 53.98 24.51
C LYS A 123 -57.47 52.72 24.43
N GLY A 124 -56.83 51.56 24.41
CA GLY A 124 -57.41 50.26 24.73
C GLY A 124 -56.53 49.66 25.84
N SER A 125 -57.01 49.64 27.05
CA SER A 125 -56.34 49.02 28.19
C SER A 125 -56.40 47.48 28.02
N LYS A 126 -55.32 46.91 27.51
CA LYS A 126 -55.06 45.46 27.69
C LYS A 126 -54.21 45.27 28.95
N LYS A 127 -54.83 44.74 30.00
CA LYS A 127 -54.15 44.14 31.13
C LYS A 127 -53.10 43.16 30.57
N LYS A 128 -51.80 43.49 30.68
CA LYS A 128 -50.70 42.56 30.49
C LYS A 128 -50.61 41.78 31.77
N ASP A 129 -50.99 40.52 31.76
CA ASP A 129 -50.62 39.56 32.76
C ASP A 129 -49.08 39.55 32.84
N LYS A 130 -48.57 40.11 33.89
CA LYS A 130 -47.17 39.98 34.27
C LYS A 130 -46.99 38.51 34.72
N LYS A 131 -46.59 37.60 33.78
CA LYS A 131 -46.00 36.34 34.21
C LYS A 131 -44.82 36.66 35.10
N ASP A 132 -44.95 36.42 36.39
CA ASP A 132 -43.86 36.50 37.35
C ASP A 132 -42.73 35.63 36.91
N LYS A 133 -41.68 36.23 36.31
CA LYS A 133 -40.43 35.53 36.00
C LYS A 133 -39.78 35.15 37.32
N LYS A 134 -39.95 33.92 37.73
CA LYS A 134 -39.35 33.31 38.93
C LYS A 134 -37.85 33.56 38.89
N LYS A 135 -37.36 34.53 39.66
CA LYS A 135 -35.94 34.93 39.73
C LYS A 135 -35.15 33.76 40.31
N TRP A 136 -34.32 33.10 39.47
CA TRP A 136 -33.45 32.00 39.88
C TRP A 136 -32.44 32.50 40.94
N SER A 137 -32.23 31.69 41.99
CA SER A 137 -31.23 32.01 43.03
C SER A 137 -29.82 32.08 42.41
N LYS A 138 -28.93 32.89 42.98
CA LYS A 138 -27.53 33.00 42.51
C LYS A 138 -26.85 31.63 42.36
N LYS A 139 -27.07 30.72 43.32
CA LYS A 139 -26.56 29.34 43.28
C LYS A 139 -27.03 28.56 42.04
N LYS A 140 -28.32 28.68 41.64
CA LYS A 140 -28.85 28.03 40.43
C LYS A 140 -28.24 28.61 39.14
N LYS A 141 -27.99 29.91 39.08
CA LYS A 141 -27.33 30.55 37.94
C LYS A 141 -25.88 30.10 37.77
N ILE A 142 -25.12 29.97 38.88
CA ILE A 142 -23.76 29.47 38.90
C ILE A 142 -23.73 27.99 38.43
N LEU A 143 -24.62 27.14 38.97
CA LEU A 143 -24.69 25.73 38.57
C LEU A 143 -24.98 25.56 37.07
N ILE A 144 -25.90 26.36 36.53
CA ILE A 144 -26.20 26.35 35.09
C ILE A 144 -25.02 26.84 34.26
N GLY A 145 -24.29 27.90 34.72
CA GLY A 145 -23.06 28.35 34.08
C GLY A 145 -21.99 27.24 33.99
N ILE A 146 -21.78 26.52 35.08
CA ILE A 146 -20.87 25.39 35.13
C ILE A 146 -21.33 24.25 34.18
N LEU A 147 -22.63 23.96 34.17
CA LEU A 147 -23.18 22.94 33.25
C LEU A 147 -22.99 23.29 31.77
N ILE A 148 -23.25 24.58 31.42
CA ILE A 148 -23.04 25.09 30.06
C ILE A 148 -21.55 25.03 29.69
N PHE A 149 -20.64 25.35 30.62
CA PHE A 149 -19.20 25.27 30.40
C PHE A 149 -18.75 23.80 30.09
N PHE A 150 -19.18 22.84 30.90
CA PHE A 150 -18.88 21.42 30.62
C PHE A 150 -19.51 20.94 29.32
N LEU A 151 -20.75 21.36 29.03
CA LEU A 151 -21.40 21.04 27.76
C LEU A 151 -20.63 21.60 26.55
N ALA A 152 -20.13 22.85 26.67
CA ALA A 152 -19.31 23.46 25.63
C ALA A 152 -17.99 22.71 25.41
N ILE A 153 -17.34 22.22 26.49
CA ILE A 153 -16.14 21.36 26.37
C ILE A 153 -16.48 20.04 25.66
N ILE A 154 -17.58 19.39 26.03
CA ILE A 154 -18.02 18.13 25.41
C ILE A 154 -18.29 18.35 23.91
N ILE A 155 -19.03 19.40 23.55
CA ILE A 155 -19.33 19.72 22.16
C ILE A 155 -18.01 20.02 21.39
N GLY A 156 -17.10 20.80 22.00
CA GLY A 156 -15.80 21.12 21.40
C GLY A 156 -14.95 19.87 21.14
N THR A 157 -14.87 18.97 22.11
CA THR A 157 -14.09 17.71 21.97
C THR A 157 -14.71 16.76 20.94
N LEU A 158 -16.04 16.64 20.92
CA LEU A 158 -16.73 15.84 19.89
C LEU A 158 -16.54 16.42 18.50
N SER A 159 -16.66 17.76 18.36
CA SER A 159 -16.45 18.43 17.08
C SER A 159 -15.01 18.22 16.58
N ALA A 160 -14.01 18.36 17.43
CA ALA A 160 -12.61 18.10 17.08
C ALA A 160 -12.39 16.64 16.64
N PHE A 161 -13.00 15.69 17.36
CA PHE A 161 -12.95 14.28 17.00
C PHE A 161 -13.55 13.99 15.61
N PHE A 162 -14.73 14.52 15.31
CA PHE A 162 -15.36 14.32 14.00
C PHE A 162 -14.61 15.01 12.86
N ILE A 163 -14.02 16.20 13.12
CA ILE A 163 -13.16 16.89 12.14
C ILE A 163 -11.92 16.03 11.84
N MET A 164 -11.22 15.53 12.86
CA MET A 164 -10.07 14.64 12.67
C MET A 164 -10.46 13.38 11.90
N ARG A 165 -11.57 12.76 12.26
CA ARG A 165 -12.05 11.56 11.58
C ARG A 165 -12.38 11.82 10.10
N TRP A 166 -13.04 12.95 9.81
CA TRP A 166 -13.36 13.35 8.44
C TRP A 166 -12.09 13.61 7.62
N LYS A 167 -11.14 14.36 8.19
CA LYS A 167 -9.84 14.65 7.57
C LYS A 167 -9.09 13.35 7.25
N GLY A 168 -8.93 12.46 8.22
CA GLY A 168 -8.21 11.21 8.04
C GLY A 168 -8.84 10.31 6.97
N ARG A 169 -10.19 10.26 6.88
CA ARG A 169 -10.88 9.57 5.79
C ARG A 169 -10.54 10.21 4.45
N SER A 170 -10.68 11.53 4.31
CA SER A 170 -10.44 12.26 3.06
C SER A 170 -9.01 12.06 2.54
N GLU A 171 -8.00 12.05 3.43
CA GLU A 171 -6.61 11.84 3.04
C GLU A 171 -6.34 10.40 2.59
N LEU A 172 -6.97 9.41 3.23
CA LEU A 172 -6.79 7.99 2.88
C LEU A 172 -7.57 7.55 1.63
N THR A 173 -8.56 8.33 1.19
CA THR A 173 -9.36 8.07 -0.02
C THR A 173 -9.14 9.13 -1.10
N ASN A 174 -8.00 9.80 -1.10
CA ASN A 174 -7.70 10.81 -2.11
C ASN A 174 -7.18 10.15 -3.40
N HIS A 175 -7.94 10.27 -4.50
CA HIS A 175 -7.61 9.79 -5.84
C HIS A 175 -7.72 10.92 -6.88
N ASP A 176 -7.58 12.20 -6.47
CA ASP A 176 -7.85 13.38 -7.31
C ASP A 176 -7.05 13.42 -8.64
N ASN A 177 -5.92 12.72 -8.70
CA ASN A 177 -5.03 12.68 -9.87
C ASN A 177 -4.90 11.25 -10.43
N LEU A 178 -6.00 10.51 -10.51
CA LEU A 178 -5.98 9.17 -11.09
C LEU A 178 -5.56 9.27 -12.56
N ASN A 179 -4.41 8.70 -12.86
CA ASN A 179 -3.88 8.57 -14.22
C ASN A 179 -3.17 7.22 -14.33
N LEU A 180 -3.94 6.21 -14.69
CA LEU A 180 -3.48 4.84 -14.70
C LEU A 180 -2.61 4.53 -15.91
N MET A 181 -1.65 3.65 -15.71
CA MET A 181 -0.82 3.06 -16.77
C MET A 181 -1.28 1.61 -16.98
N LEU A 182 -2.44 1.46 -17.60
CA LEU A 182 -3.04 0.14 -17.87
C LEU A 182 -2.36 -0.55 -19.05
N PRO A 183 -2.43 -1.90 -19.13
CA PRO A 183 -1.94 -2.66 -20.27
C PRO A 183 -2.63 -2.24 -21.57
N GLU A 184 -1.91 -2.29 -22.71
CA GLU A 184 -2.42 -1.88 -24.03
C GLU A 184 -3.67 -2.67 -24.49
N TRP A 185 -3.87 -3.88 -23.96
CA TRP A 185 -5.03 -4.71 -24.29
C TRP A 185 -6.29 -4.36 -23.45
N VAL A 186 -6.20 -3.38 -22.55
CA VAL A 186 -7.34 -2.91 -21.72
C VAL A 186 -7.94 -1.67 -22.36
N ASP A 187 -9.22 -1.70 -22.68
CA ASP A 187 -9.96 -0.52 -23.11
C ASP A 187 -10.43 0.28 -21.89
N TYR A 188 -10.13 1.58 -21.86
CA TYR A 188 -10.48 2.44 -20.73
C TYR A 188 -10.72 3.90 -21.15
N ARG A 189 -11.43 4.64 -20.30
CA ARG A 189 -11.69 6.07 -20.46
C ARG A 189 -11.37 6.85 -19.18
N ASP A 190 -11.29 8.16 -19.32
CA ASP A 190 -11.16 9.13 -18.23
C ASP A 190 -9.96 8.81 -17.30
N GLY A 191 -8.79 8.51 -17.91
CA GLY A 191 -7.57 8.21 -17.15
C GLY A 191 -7.64 6.92 -16.33
N GLY A 192 -8.57 6.01 -16.66
CA GLY A 192 -8.76 4.75 -15.96
C GLY A 192 -9.95 4.76 -14.97
N TRP A 193 -10.73 5.83 -14.92
CA TRP A 193 -11.98 5.83 -14.12
C TRP A 193 -12.99 4.80 -14.62
N ILE A 194 -13.03 4.54 -15.92
CA ILE A 194 -13.93 3.57 -16.56
C ILE A 194 -13.08 2.58 -17.35
N ILE A 195 -13.29 1.29 -17.10
CA ILE A 195 -12.63 0.19 -17.80
C ILE A 195 -13.67 -0.68 -18.47
N TYR A 196 -13.39 -1.11 -19.71
CA TYR A 196 -14.18 -2.11 -20.43
C TYR A 196 -13.40 -3.41 -20.50
N TYR A 197 -13.91 -4.46 -19.88
CA TYR A 197 -13.25 -5.74 -19.83
C TYR A 197 -14.24 -6.90 -19.96
N LYS A 198 -13.97 -7.84 -20.85
CA LYS A 198 -14.81 -9.03 -21.11
C LYS A 198 -16.29 -8.70 -21.34
N GLY A 199 -16.57 -7.58 -22.00
CA GLY A 199 -17.93 -7.14 -22.33
C GLY A 199 -18.68 -6.42 -21.20
N HIS A 200 -18.03 -6.14 -20.11
CA HIS A 200 -18.58 -5.41 -18.97
C HIS A 200 -17.90 -4.06 -18.78
N GLU A 201 -18.64 -3.11 -18.23
CA GLU A 201 -18.15 -1.80 -17.81
C GLU A 201 -17.88 -1.81 -16.29
N TYR A 202 -16.71 -1.30 -15.90
CA TYR A 202 -16.28 -1.19 -14.52
C TYR A 202 -15.93 0.26 -14.21
N THR A 203 -16.38 0.75 -13.07
CA THR A 203 -16.09 2.10 -12.59
C THR A 203 -15.18 2.04 -11.37
N PHE A 204 -14.13 2.87 -11.34
CA PHE A 204 -13.21 2.97 -10.21
C PHE A 204 -13.96 3.35 -8.93
N ASN A 205 -13.67 2.65 -7.85
CA ASN A 205 -14.27 2.91 -6.54
C ASN A 205 -13.39 3.90 -5.76
N ASP A 206 -13.74 5.17 -5.76
CA ASP A 206 -13.04 6.25 -5.06
C ASP A 206 -13.17 6.18 -3.52
N ASN A 207 -13.94 5.24 -3.00
CA ASN A 207 -14.07 4.98 -1.57
C ASN A 207 -13.06 3.97 -1.02
N ILE A 208 -12.06 3.57 -1.81
CA ILE A 208 -11.00 2.69 -1.34
C ILE A 208 -9.88 3.49 -0.67
N ALA A 209 -9.70 3.32 0.61
CA ALA A 209 -8.49 3.78 1.32
C ALA A 209 -7.34 2.80 1.07
N THR A 210 -6.17 3.31 0.70
CA THR A 210 -4.97 2.51 0.43
C THR A 210 -3.86 2.79 1.42
N PHE A 211 -3.21 1.74 1.87
CA PHE A 211 -2.17 1.82 2.89
C PHE A 211 -1.14 0.71 2.67
N LEU A 212 0.14 1.08 2.50
CA LEU A 212 1.22 0.14 2.29
C LEU A 212 1.96 -0.16 3.60
N PHE A 213 1.91 -1.41 4.05
CA PHE A 213 2.74 -1.91 5.12
C PHE A 213 4.03 -2.51 4.56
N MET A 214 5.17 -2.13 5.14
CA MET A 214 6.50 -2.59 4.75
C MET A 214 7.26 -3.14 5.96
N GLY A 215 7.80 -4.34 5.83
CA GLY A 215 8.76 -4.90 6.78
C GLY A 215 10.18 -4.81 6.21
N ILE A 216 11.05 -4.03 6.86
CA ILE A 216 12.41 -3.78 6.42
C ILE A 216 13.37 -4.76 7.10
N ASP A 217 14.29 -5.35 6.36
CA ASP A 217 15.22 -6.39 6.78
C ASP A 217 16.33 -5.92 7.73
N ASN A 218 16.24 -4.71 8.24
CA ASN A 218 17.19 -4.13 9.20
C ASN A 218 16.69 -4.26 10.65
N ARG A 219 17.60 -4.54 11.60
CA ARG A 219 17.28 -4.48 13.04
C ARG A 219 17.05 -3.06 13.55
N LYS A 220 17.51 -2.07 12.82
CA LYS A 220 17.29 -0.66 13.07
C LYS A 220 17.28 0.08 11.75
N LEU A 221 16.22 0.83 11.50
CA LEU A 221 16.15 1.68 10.33
C LEU A 221 17.35 2.62 10.28
N LYS A 222 18.09 2.57 9.19
CA LYS A 222 19.27 3.42 8.99
C LYS A 222 18.81 4.87 8.83
N LYS A 223 19.68 5.80 9.23
CA LYS A 223 19.51 7.23 8.98
C LYS A 223 20.64 7.69 8.09
N ASN A 224 20.33 8.48 7.07
CA ASN A 224 21.30 8.93 6.07
C ASN A 224 22.08 7.75 5.47
N ALA A 225 21.36 6.70 5.11
CA ALA A 225 21.93 5.54 4.45
C ALA A 225 22.59 5.98 3.12
N LYS A 226 23.72 5.35 2.80
CA LYS A 226 24.24 5.45 1.43
C LYS A 226 23.32 4.71 0.47
N LEU A 227 23.28 5.13 -0.75
CA LEU A 227 22.49 4.50 -1.81
C LEU A 227 22.78 3.00 -1.87
N GLY A 228 21.73 2.20 -2.03
CA GLY A 228 21.84 0.73 -2.05
C GLY A 228 22.02 0.08 -0.68
N THR A 229 22.15 0.84 0.42
CA THR A 229 22.43 0.28 1.77
C THR A 229 21.32 0.51 2.78
N ALA A 230 20.19 1.08 2.38
CA ALA A 230 19.09 1.41 3.30
C ALA A 230 18.35 0.18 3.85
N GLY A 231 18.57 -1.00 3.30
CA GLY A 231 17.84 -2.23 3.56
C GLY A 231 16.84 -2.52 2.45
N GLN A 232 16.13 -3.64 2.57
CA GLN A 232 15.15 -4.10 1.58
C GLN A 232 13.77 -4.24 2.25
N ALA A 233 12.72 -3.99 1.48
CA ALA A 233 11.35 -4.21 1.94
C ALA A 233 10.96 -5.70 1.76
N ASP A 234 11.34 -6.53 2.72
CA ASP A 234 11.16 -7.98 2.68
C ASP A 234 9.71 -8.45 2.85
N ALA A 235 8.85 -7.59 3.34
CA ALA A 235 7.43 -7.83 3.49
C ALA A 235 6.65 -6.63 2.94
N LEU A 236 5.82 -6.87 1.94
CA LEU A 236 5.04 -5.84 1.23
C LEU A 236 3.57 -6.25 1.21
N TYR A 237 2.74 -5.49 1.93
CA TYR A 237 1.30 -5.72 2.05
C TYR A 237 0.54 -4.44 1.73
N LEU A 238 -0.11 -4.40 0.57
CA LEU A 238 -1.01 -3.31 0.23
C LEU A 238 -2.38 -3.58 0.82
N MET A 239 -2.71 -2.87 1.88
CA MET A 239 -4.02 -2.92 2.51
C MET A 239 -4.97 -1.97 1.79
N THR A 240 -6.12 -2.48 1.40
CA THR A 240 -7.20 -1.71 0.79
C THR A 240 -8.45 -1.84 1.64
N TYR A 241 -9.10 -0.72 1.93
CA TYR A 241 -10.28 -0.67 2.77
C TYR A 241 -11.38 0.14 2.10
N ASP A 242 -12.44 -0.52 1.68
CA ASP A 242 -13.63 0.16 1.18
C ASP A 242 -14.38 0.77 2.36
N VAL A 243 -14.34 2.10 2.44
CA VAL A 243 -14.93 2.86 3.56
C VAL A 243 -16.46 2.87 3.53
N THR A 244 -17.08 2.38 2.44
CA THR A 244 -18.53 2.27 2.27
C THR A 244 -19.01 0.87 2.65
N THR A 245 -18.46 -0.16 2.03
CA THR A 245 -18.85 -1.57 2.28
C THR A 245 -18.18 -2.18 3.50
N LYS A 246 -17.14 -1.52 4.04
CA LYS A 246 -16.33 -1.98 5.18
C LYS A 246 -15.52 -3.25 4.87
N LYS A 247 -15.37 -3.59 3.62
CA LYS A 247 -14.54 -4.72 3.17
C LYS A 247 -13.07 -4.32 3.19
N MET A 248 -12.24 -5.14 3.84
CA MET A 248 -10.79 -5.00 3.81
C MET A 248 -10.19 -6.14 3.00
N ARG A 249 -9.26 -5.79 2.10
CA ARG A 249 -8.44 -6.73 1.35
C ARG A 249 -6.97 -6.39 1.52
N VAL A 250 -6.12 -7.39 1.47
CA VAL A 250 -4.66 -7.23 1.60
C VAL A 250 -4.01 -7.93 0.42
N LEU A 251 -3.48 -7.15 -0.52
CA LEU A 251 -2.67 -7.69 -1.61
C LEU A 251 -1.26 -7.99 -1.06
N CYS A 252 -0.91 -9.28 -1.04
CA CYS A 252 0.39 -9.76 -0.62
C CYS A 252 1.35 -9.71 -1.82
N ILE A 253 2.27 -8.75 -1.81
CA ILE A 253 3.21 -8.54 -2.91
C ILE A 253 4.48 -9.33 -2.61
N ASN A 254 4.85 -10.23 -3.52
CA ASN A 254 6.09 -10.98 -3.41
C ASN A 254 7.28 -10.01 -3.56
N ARG A 255 8.24 -10.03 -2.62
CA ARG A 255 9.41 -9.15 -2.61
C ARG A 255 10.27 -9.27 -3.87
N ASP A 256 10.30 -10.46 -4.48
CA ASP A 256 11.11 -10.76 -5.67
C ASP A 256 10.41 -10.37 -6.97
N THR A 257 9.23 -9.71 -6.89
CA THR A 257 8.46 -9.25 -8.05
C THR A 257 9.28 -8.29 -8.90
N MET A 258 9.45 -8.64 -10.17
CA MET A 258 10.16 -7.83 -11.16
C MET A 258 9.27 -6.67 -11.64
N THR A 259 9.65 -5.44 -11.27
CA THR A 259 8.94 -4.21 -11.64
C THR A 259 9.92 -3.07 -11.90
N ASP A 260 9.41 -1.96 -12.42
CA ASP A 260 10.19 -0.78 -12.72
C ASP A 260 10.40 0.07 -11.47
N ILE A 261 11.63 0.16 -11.00
CA ILE A 261 12.01 1.01 -9.87
C ILE A 261 12.87 2.20 -10.31
N SER A 262 12.70 3.34 -9.64
CA SER A 262 13.54 4.52 -9.87
C SER A 262 14.91 4.34 -9.22
N ARG A 263 15.97 4.68 -9.97
CA ARG A 263 17.34 4.77 -9.46
C ARG A 263 17.76 6.23 -9.33
N TYR A 264 18.60 6.49 -8.35
CA TYR A 264 19.09 7.83 -8.01
C TYR A 264 20.60 7.81 -7.87
N ASP A 265 21.25 8.95 -8.09
CA ASP A 265 22.67 9.15 -7.80
C ASP A 265 22.91 9.45 -6.31
N GLU A 266 24.17 9.55 -5.89
CA GLU A 266 24.55 9.84 -4.51
C GLU A 266 24.05 11.21 -4.01
N ALA A 267 23.75 12.14 -4.91
CA ALA A 267 23.17 13.44 -4.59
C ALA A 267 21.64 13.40 -4.50
N GLY A 268 21.00 12.24 -4.77
CA GLY A 268 19.56 12.05 -4.76
C GLY A 268 18.86 12.50 -6.05
N ASN A 269 19.59 12.74 -7.13
CA ASN A 269 19.00 13.05 -8.42
C ASN A 269 18.56 11.75 -9.12
N TYR A 270 17.40 11.79 -9.76
CA TYR A 270 16.90 10.68 -10.57
C TYR A 270 17.84 10.42 -11.76
N ILE A 271 18.26 9.17 -11.95
CA ILE A 271 19.07 8.72 -13.06
C ILE A 271 18.19 8.09 -14.14
N ASP A 272 17.52 7.00 -13.79
CA ASP A 272 16.68 6.21 -14.69
C ASP A 272 15.68 5.33 -13.92
N THR A 273 14.95 4.54 -14.68
CA THR A 273 14.05 3.49 -14.16
C THR A 273 14.55 2.14 -14.68
N LYS A 274 14.75 1.20 -13.77
CA LYS A 274 15.25 -0.15 -14.10
C LYS A 274 14.28 -1.22 -13.59
N LYS A 275 14.05 -2.25 -14.41
CA LYS A 275 13.28 -3.42 -14.02
C LYS A 275 14.12 -4.32 -13.13
N THR A 276 13.71 -4.48 -11.87
CA THR A 276 14.36 -5.32 -10.86
C THR A 276 13.38 -5.71 -9.77
N GLN A 277 13.84 -6.44 -8.73
CA GLN A 277 12.96 -6.83 -7.62
C GLN A 277 12.40 -5.60 -6.91
N ILE A 278 11.10 -5.61 -6.63
CA ILE A 278 10.37 -4.50 -6.03
C ILE A 278 10.95 -4.10 -4.67
N CYS A 279 11.37 -5.07 -3.85
CA CYS A 279 11.94 -4.83 -2.51
C CYS A 279 13.20 -3.95 -2.50
N LEU A 280 13.86 -3.80 -3.64
CA LEU A 280 15.10 -3.01 -3.77
C LEU A 280 14.82 -1.50 -3.87
N ALA A 281 13.59 -1.09 -4.15
CA ALA A 281 13.25 0.34 -4.24
C ALA A 281 13.54 1.08 -2.93
N TYR A 282 13.33 0.43 -1.77
CA TYR A 282 13.66 0.99 -0.46
C TYR A 282 15.14 1.30 -0.29
N ALA A 283 16.02 0.48 -0.89
CA ALA A 283 17.47 0.63 -0.78
C ALA A 283 18.00 1.93 -1.41
N PHE A 284 17.27 2.49 -2.38
CA PHE A 284 17.67 3.70 -3.12
C PHE A 284 17.28 5.01 -2.43
N GLY A 285 17.13 5.02 -1.13
CA GLY A 285 16.84 6.22 -0.36
C GLY A 285 17.74 6.38 0.87
N ASP A 286 17.28 7.20 1.81
CA ASP A 286 17.99 7.60 3.03
C ASP A 286 17.86 6.61 4.20
N GLY A 287 17.13 5.51 4.01
CA GLY A 287 16.74 4.56 5.05
C GLY A 287 15.58 5.06 5.93
N GLN A 288 14.99 6.19 5.57
CA GLN A 288 13.87 6.83 6.25
C GLN A 288 12.76 7.17 5.26
N LYS A 289 12.33 8.41 5.25
CA LYS A 289 11.19 8.88 4.44
C LYS A 289 11.41 8.68 2.94
N THR A 290 12.58 9.06 2.42
CA THR A 290 12.87 8.91 0.99
C THR A 290 12.83 7.45 0.54
N SER A 291 13.40 6.54 1.34
CA SER A 291 13.34 5.10 1.08
C SER A 291 11.90 4.58 1.04
N ALA A 292 11.08 4.98 2.01
CA ALA A 292 9.69 4.56 2.08
C ALA A 292 8.83 5.14 0.93
N GLU A 293 9.09 6.38 0.50
CA GLU A 293 8.43 6.98 -0.66
C GLU A 293 8.86 6.30 -1.98
N ASN A 294 10.13 5.91 -2.12
CA ASN A 294 10.62 5.17 -3.27
C ASN A 294 9.91 3.82 -3.40
N GLU A 295 9.81 3.07 -2.29
CA GLU A 295 9.11 1.78 -2.26
C GLU A 295 7.61 1.95 -2.57
N LYS A 296 6.97 2.96 -1.96
CA LYS A 296 5.57 3.29 -2.26
C LYS A 296 5.38 3.58 -3.75
N THR A 297 6.29 4.34 -4.36
CA THR A 297 6.24 4.66 -5.80
C THR A 297 6.41 3.42 -6.67
N ALA A 298 7.29 2.48 -6.29
CA ALA A 298 7.45 1.22 -7.00
C ALA A 298 6.17 0.36 -6.92
N VAL A 299 5.54 0.30 -5.73
CA VAL A 299 4.25 -0.38 -5.57
C VAL A 299 3.14 0.29 -6.38
N GLN A 300 3.08 1.63 -6.40
CA GLN A 300 2.10 2.35 -7.23
C GLN A 300 2.26 2.01 -8.72
N ARG A 301 3.48 2.00 -9.25
CA ARG A 301 3.74 1.59 -10.64
C ARG A 301 3.32 0.15 -10.89
N PHE A 302 3.64 -0.75 -9.96
CA PHE A 302 3.29 -2.16 -10.04
C PHE A 302 1.77 -2.36 -10.13
N ILE A 303 0.97 -1.56 -9.45
CA ILE A 303 -0.50 -1.59 -9.48
C ILE A 303 -1.09 -0.57 -10.46
N TYR A 304 -0.45 -0.37 -11.61
CA TYR A 304 -0.92 0.51 -12.69
C TYR A 304 -1.08 1.99 -12.32
N ASN A 305 -0.25 2.52 -11.44
CA ASN A 305 -0.29 3.88 -10.90
C ASN A 305 -1.54 4.21 -10.05
N ILE A 306 -2.22 3.22 -9.50
CA ILE A 306 -3.25 3.49 -8.50
C ILE A 306 -2.59 4.15 -7.27
N PRO A 307 -3.12 5.28 -6.77
CA PRO A 307 -2.54 5.98 -5.65
C PRO A 307 -2.46 5.12 -4.37
N VAL A 308 -1.32 5.14 -3.70
CA VAL A 308 -1.14 4.61 -2.35
C VAL A 308 -1.07 5.79 -1.38
N ASN A 309 -2.12 5.97 -0.57
CA ASN A 309 -2.33 7.19 0.20
C ASN A 309 -1.45 7.30 1.44
N ALA A 310 -1.08 6.16 2.04
CA ALA A 310 -0.21 6.15 3.21
C ALA A 310 0.70 4.93 3.23
N TYR A 311 1.77 5.00 4.05
CA TYR A 311 2.64 3.86 4.31
C TYR A 311 3.06 3.77 5.78
N TYR A 312 3.49 2.57 6.16
CA TYR A 312 4.03 2.25 7.47
C TYR A 312 5.15 1.23 7.33
N ALA A 313 6.40 1.68 7.42
CA ALA A 313 7.58 0.85 7.36
C ALA A 313 8.10 0.55 8.76
N ILE A 314 8.34 -0.71 9.07
CA ILE A 314 8.87 -1.15 10.37
C ILE A 314 10.21 -1.86 10.21
N ASP A 315 11.08 -1.73 11.21
CA ASP A 315 12.25 -2.58 11.34
C ASP A 315 11.93 -3.90 12.08
N LEU A 316 12.89 -4.80 12.09
CA LEU A 316 12.74 -6.11 12.75
C LEU A 316 12.50 -5.99 14.26
N SER A 317 13.03 -4.94 14.91
CA SER A 317 12.88 -4.76 16.36
C SER A 317 11.45 -4.37 16.75
N ALA A 318 10.67 -3.78 15.82
CA ALA A 318 9.27 -3.47 16.04
C ALA A 318 8.42 -4.73 16.24
N ILE A 319 8.76 -5.83 15.55
CA ILE A 319 7.95 -7.08 15.57
C ILE A 319 7.79 -7.60 17.00
N LYS A 320 8.91 -7.73 17.74
CA LYS A 320 8.91 -8.16 19.13
C LYS A 320 8.02 -7.27 20.00
N ILE A 321 8.14 -5.96 19.83
CA ILE A 321 7.47 -4.98 20.68
C ILE A 321 5.97 -4.98 20.42
N LEU A 322 5.56 -4.93 19.14
CA LEU A 322 4.16 -4.99 18.76
C LEU A 322 3.50 -6.31 19.17
N ASN A 323 4.23 -7.44 19.01
CA ASN A 323 3.77 -8.74 19.46
C ASN A 323 3.48 -8.78 20.97
N ASP A 324 4.41 -8.26 21.77
CA ASP A 324 4.28 -8.31 23.24
C ASP A 324 3.24 -7.31 23.75
N ASP A 325 3.08 -6.16 23.07
CA ASP A 325 2.05 -5.16 23.39
C ASP A 325 0.62 -5.68 23.23
N VAL A 326 0.38 -6.66 22.33
CA VAL A 326 -0.94 -7.32 22.18
C VAL A 326 -1.07 -8.59 23.02
N GLY A 327 -0.08 -8.88 23.89
CA GLY A 327 -0.08 -10.05 24.78
C GLY A 327 0.39 -11.35 24.11
N GLY A 328 1.08 -11.24 22.97
CA GLY A 328 1.54 -12.35 22.15
C GLY A 328 0.54 -12.78 21.08
N VAL A 329 1.05 -13.23 19.95
CA VAL A 329 0.27 -13.65 18.78
C VAL A 329 0.20 -15.17 18.72
N PRO A 330 -1.00 -15.80 18.77
CA PRO A 330 -1.14 -17.24 18.63
C PRO A 330 -0.99 -17.66 17.17
N VAL A 331 -0.15 -18.67 16.92
CA VAL A 331 0.03 -19.24 15.59
C VAL A 331 0.01 -20.77 15.65
N THR A 332 -0.24 -21.40 14.51
CA THR A 332 -0.10 -22.86 14.33
C THR A 332 0.78 -23.07 13.11
N PRO A 333 2.07 -23.40 13.30
CA PRO A 333 3.01 -23.56 12.20
C PRO A 333 2.55 -24.66 11.22
N GLU A 334 2.65 -24.39 9.91
CA GLU A 334 2.26 -25.34 8.87
C GLU A 334 3.38 -26.33 8.55
N TYR A 335 4.61 -26.04 8.95
CA TYR A 335 5.77 -26.91 8.84
C TYR A 335 6.69 -26.78 10.07
N THR A 336 7.54 -27.76 10.29
CA THR A 336 8.49 -27.78 11.41
C THR A 336 9.75 -27.00 11.06
N PHE A 337 10.14 -26.02 11.90
CA PHE A 337 11.38 -25.26 11.77
C PHE A 337 11.77 -24.63 13.12
N LYS A 338 13.08 -24.55 13.38
CA LYS A 338 13.59 -24.06 14.68
C LYS A 338 12.84 -24.73 15.86
N GLU A 339 12.31 -23.93 16.78
CA GLU A 339 11.48 -24.40 17.92
C GLU A 339 10.01 -24.67 17.57
N PHE A 340 9.59 -24.37 16.35
CA PHE A 340 8.20 -24.49 15.93
C PHE A 340 7.92 -25.87 15.33
N LYS A 341 6.89 -26.55 15.82
CA LYS A 341 6.46 -27.87 15.33
C LYS A 341 5.18 -27.74 14.50
N LYS A 342 5.13 -28.40 13.33
CA LYS A 342 3.97 -28.45 12.46
C LYS A 342 2.71 -28.84 13.24
N GLY A 343 1.64 -28.07 13.10
CA GLY A 343 0.33 -28.33 13.69
C GLY A 343 0.23 -28.10 15.21
N VAL A 344 1.31 -27.67 15.88
CA VAL A 344 1.29 -27.41 17.32
C VAL A 344 1.07 -25.94 17.61
N PRO A 345 -0.09 -25.55 18.19
CA PRO A 345 -0.36 -24.16 18.51
C PRO A 345 0.63 -23.59 19.53
N ILE A 346 1.09 -22.36 19.27
CA ILE A 346 1.98 -21.62 20.17
C ILE A 346 1.59 -20.14 20.19
N THR A 347 1.68 -19.51 21.37
CA THR A 347 1.58 -18.03 21.45
C THR A 347 2.99 -17.45 21.47
N LEU A 348 3.32 -16.75 20.40
CA LEU A 348 4.66 -16.14 20.20
C LEU A 348 4.94 -15.05 21.24
N LYS A 349 6.15 -15.06 21.78
CA LYS A 349 6.63 -14.07 22.76
C LYS A 349 8.01 -13.57 22.37
N GLY A 350 8.23 -12.28 22.53
CA GLY A 350 9.53 -11.68 22.30
C GLY A 350 10.10 -12.01 20.92
N MET A 351 11.33 -12.55 20.90
CA MET A 351 12.04 -12.90 19.67
C MET A 351 11.40 -14.04 18.86
N GLN A 352 10.53 -14.85 19.46
CA GLN A 352 9.82 -15.89 18.71
C GLN A 352 8.98 -15.32 17.56
N ALA A 353 8.38 -14.13 17.77
CA ALA A 353 7.62 -13.48 16.71
C ALA A 353 8.51 -13.10 15.52
N GLU A 354 9.69 -12.54 15.77
CA GLU A 354 10.66 -12.24 14.71
C GLU A 354 11.13 -13.52 14.01
N THR A 355 11.51 -14.55 14.79
CA THR A 355 11.95 -15.84 14.24
C THR A 355 10.88 -16.47 13.36
N PHE A 356 9.62 -16.43 13.78
CA PHE A 356 8.50 -17.01 13.03
C PHE A 356 8.27 -16.34 11.66
N VAL A 357 8.33 -15.01 11.60
CA VAL A 357 8.03 -14.26 10.35
C VAL A 357 9.25 -14.10 9.43
N ARG A 358 10.47 -14.43 9.91
CA ARG A 358 11.72 -14.29 9.15
C ARG A 358 12.30 -15.59 8.66
N HIS A 359 11.85 -16.72 9.20
CA HIS A 359 12.49 -18.00 8.88
C HIS A 359 12.54 -18.23 7.37
N ARG A 360 13.72 -18.63 6.89
CA ARG A 360 13.99 -19.02 5.50
C ARG A 360 14.76 -20.33 5.46
N ASP A 361 14.42 -21.16 4.50
CA ASP A 361 15.22 -22.29 4.08
C ASP A 361 15.75 -22.04 2.67
N ILE A 362 16.90 -21.38 2.57
CA ILE A 362 17.50 -20.93 1.31
C ILE A 362 17.80 -22.06 0.32
N ARG A 363 17.63 -23.32 0.73
CA ARG A 363 17.76 -24.49 -0.16
C ARG A 363 16.54 -24.69 -1.04
N LEU A 364 15.44 -24.02 -0.73
CA LEU A 364 14.15 -24.17 -1.42
C LEU A 364 13.90 -22.94 -2.30
N MET A 365 13.55 -23.16 -3.56
CA MET A 365 13.19 -22.06 -4.48
C MET A 365 11.93 -21.32 -4.05
N ASP A 366 10.98 -22.03 -3.42
CA ASP A 366 9.72 -21.49 -2.92
C ASP A 366 9.80 -20.94 -1.48
N ASP A 367 10.99 -20.87 -0.90
CA ASP A 367 11.23 -20.47 0.49
C ASP A 367 10.60 -19.11 0.84
N ASN A 368 10.64 -18.16 -0.09
CA ASN A 368 10.00 -16.87 0.11
C ASN A 368 8.47 -17.00 0.28
N LEU A 369 7.83 -17.92 -0.42
CA LEU A 369 6.40 -18.19 -0.29
C LEU A 369 6.06 -18.77 1.07
N ARG A 370 6.87 -19.72 1.57
CA ARG A 370 6.72 -20.28 2.93
C ARG A 370 6.84 -19.21 3.98
N ARG A 371 7.81 -18.30 3.83
CA ARG A 371 7.94 -17.13 4.70
C ARG A 371 6.71 -16.23 4.63
N MET A 372 6.18 -15.96 3.44
CA MET A 372 4.95 -15.18 3.27
C MET A 372 3.76 -15.84 3.97
N GLU A 373 3.63 -17.17 3.94
CA GLU A 373 2.54 -17.86 4.66
C GLU A 373 2.67 -17.69 6.19
N CYS A 374 3.87 -17.80 6.76
CA CYS A 374 4.10 -17.48 8.17
C CYS A 374 3.72 -16.03 8.50
N GLN A 375 4.11 -15.09 7.64
CA GLN A 375 3.76 -13.68 7.81
C GLN A 375 2.25 -13.44 7.71
N LYS A 376 1.57 -14.05 6.76
CA LYS A 376 0.10 -13.98 6.61
C LYS A 376 -0.62 -14.52 7.84
N GLN A 377 -0.18 -15.67 8.35
CA GLN A 377 -0.73 -16.24 9.58
C GLN A 377 -0.54 -15.28 10.75
N TYR A 378 0.68 -14.74 10.91
CA TYR A 378 0.99 -13.77 11.95
C TYR A 378 0.10 -12.52 11.86
N ILE A 379 -0.03 -11.92 10.67
CA ILE A 379 -0.85 -10.71 10.46
C ILE A 379 -2.31 -10.98 10.80
N LYS A 380 -2.89 -12.10 10.34
CA LYS A 380 -4.27 -12.49 10.67
C LYS A 380 -4.48 -12.62 12.19
N GLN A 381 -3.56 -13.28 12.86
CA GLN A 381 -3.65 -13.49 14.30
C GLN A 381 -3.35 -12.23 15.11
N PHE A 382 -2.45 -11.37 14.63
CA PHE A 382 -2.23 -10.04 15.23
C PHE A 382 -3.50 -9.20 15.17
N ALA A 383 -4.17 -9.16 14.01
CA ALA A 383 -5.45 -8.47 13.86
C ALA A 383 -6.53 -9.01 14.81
N SER A 384 -6.57 -10.34 15.03
CA SER A 384 -7.49 -10.97 15.98
C SER A 384 -7.26 -10.55 17.44
N ARG A 385 -6.06 -10.06 17.77
CA ARG A 385 -5.72 -9.52 19.11
C ARG A 385 -5.99 -8.02 19.20
N ILE A 386 -5.56 -7.24 18.21
CA ILE A 386 -5.65 -5.78 18.30
C ILE A 386 -7.09 -5.27 18.16
N VAL A 387 -7.92 -5.88 17.34
CA VAL A 387 -9.30 -5.41 17.12
C VAL A 387 -10.16 -5.47 18.37
N PRO A 388 -10.25 -6.59 19.10
CA PRO A 388 -10.98 -6.64 20.39
C PRO A 388 -10.36 -5.72 21.45
N ALA A 389 -9.02 -5.62 21.51
CA ALA A 389 -8.36 -4.71 22.43
C ALA A 389 -8.71 -3.25 22.15
N THR A 390 -8.80 -2.86 20.88
CA THR A 390 -9.22 -1.51 20.47
C THR A 390 -10.69 -1.25 20.79
N ARG A 391 -11.58 -2.24 20.59
CA ARG A 391 -13.00 -2.13 21.01
C ARG A 391 -13.15 -1.88 22.51
N SER A 392 -12.32 -2.54 23.31
CA SER A 392 -12.31 -2.37 24.77
C SER A 392 -11.68 -1.05 25.21
N ASN A 393 -10.70 -0.55 24.47
CA ASN A 393 -9.99 0.69 24.76
C ASN A 393 -9.51 1.37 23.47
N LEU A 394 -10.22 2.41 23.05
CA LEU A 394 -9.93 3.17 21.85
C LEU A 394 -8.53 3.84 21.83
N ASN A 395 -7.84 3.89 22.97
CA ASN A 395 -6.47 4.40 23.03
C ASN A 395 -5.41 3.32 22.67
N THR A 396 -5.80 2.06 22.50
CA THR A 396 -4.89 0.95 22.16
C THR A 396 -4.08 1.22 20.88
N PRO A 397 -4.66 1.65 19.74
CA PRO A 397 -3.90 1.94 18.53
C PRO A 397 -2.90 3.08 18.72
N SER A 398 -3.28 4.14 19.42
CA SER A 398 -2.38 5.26 19.71
C SER A 398 -1.20 4.81 20.59
N LYS A 399 -1.44 3.93 21.56
CA LYS A 399 -0.39 3.35 22.39
C LYS A 399 0.59 2.52 21.56
N LEU A 400 0.10 1.62 20.72
CA LEU A 400 0.91 0.80 19.82
C LEU A 400 1.72 1.67 18.85
N TYR A 401 1.07 2.65 18.24
CA TYR A 401 1.72 3.61 17.34
C TYR A 401 2.86 4.34 18.05
N ASN A 402 2.62 4.89 19.24
CA ASN A 402 3.66 5.61 20.01
C ASN A 402 4.83 4.69 20.44
N HIS A 403 4.55 3.43 20.82
CA HIS A 403 5.59 2.47 21.18
C HIS A 403 6.46 2.07 19.98
N SER A 404 5.87 1.98 18.79
CA SER A 404 6.57 1.58 17.58
C SER A 404 7.32 2.72 16.88
N GLN A 405 7.02 4.00 17.15
CA GLN A 405 7.55 5.17 16.42
C GLN A 405 9.08 5.18 16.25
N LYS A 406 9.84 4.74 17.25
CA LYS A 406 11.31 4.71 17.15
C LYS A 406 11.87 3.59 16.24
N TYR A 407 10.98 2.69 15.80
CA TYR A 407 11.29 1.53 14.96
C TYR A 407 10.59 1.64 13.61
N THR A 408 9.96 2.77 13.33
CA THR A 408 9.10 2.93 12.16
C THR A 408 9.35 4.23 11.43
N VAL A 409 9.05 4.21 10.14
CA VAL A 409 8.87 5.39 9.30
C VAL A 409 7.47 5.33 8.72
N SER A 410 6.69 6.38 8.90
CA SER A 410 5.28 6.39 8.52
C SER A 410 4.87 7.74 7.95
N SER A 411 3.99 7.71 6.96
CA SER A 411 3.25 8.89 6.48
C SER A 411 1.89 9.06 7.15
N LEU A 412 1.50 8.13 8.05
CA LEU A 412 0.24 8.25 8.79
C LEU A 412 0.29 9.43 9.74
N ASP A 413 -0.63 10.35 9.58
CA ASP A 413 -0.86 11.43 10.53
C ASP A 413 -1.88 11.01 11.64
N PRO A 414 -2.00 11.77 12.73
CA PRO A 414 -2.94 11.45 13.80
C PRO A 414 -4.40 11.36 13.35
N SER A 415 -4.82 12.08 12.31
CA SER A 415 -6.19 12.05 11.81
C SER A 415 -6.49 10.73 11.08
N MET A 416 -5.54 10.23 10.29
CA MET A 416 -5.61 8.91 9.64
C MET A 416 -5.66 7.79 10.69
N VAL A 417 -4.81 7.87 11.73
CA VAL A 417 -4.80 6.87 12.82
C VAL A 417 -6.14 6.86 13.57
N VAL A 418 -6.70 8.02 13.89
CA VAL A 418 -8.01 8.13 14.55
C VAL A 418 -9.11 7.55 13.68
N TYR A 419 -9.09 7.85 12.37
CA TYR A 419 -10.07 7.31 11.43
C TYR A 419 -9.98 5.78 11.36
N LEU A 420 -8.80 5.22 11.03
CA LEU A 420 -8.59 3.77 10.91
C LEU A 420 -8.91 3.05 12.22
N ALA A 421 -8.41 3.55 13.35
CA ALA A 421 -8.63 2.93 14.65
C ALA A 421 -10.11 2.84 15.01
N THR A 422 -10.86 3.92 14.82
CA THR A 422 -12.29 3.97 15.16
C THR A 422 -13.15 3.21 14.16
N ASP A 423 -12.85 3.32 12.87
CA ASP A 423 -13.65 2.65 11.85
C ASP A 423 -13.44 1.12 11.90
N LEU A 424 -12.18 0.67 11.97
CA LEU A 424 -11.86 -0.74 12.08
C LEU A 424 -12.33 -1.36 13.41
N ALA A 425 -12.24 -0.63 14.52
CA ALA A 425 -12.71 -1.14 15.82
C ALA A 425 -14.19 -1.53 15.80
N PHE A 426 -15.03 -0.77 15.11
CA PHE A 426 -16.49 -0.99 15.11
C PHE A 426 -17.01 -1.69 13.87
N SER A 427 -16.30 -1.59 12.74
CA SER A 427 -16.77 -2.09 11.44
C SER A 427 -15.97 -3.29 10.92
N PHE A 428 -14.81 -3.60 11.52
CA PHE A 428 -13.94 -4.67 11.06
C PHE A 428 -14.60 -6.05 11.25
N ASN A 429 -14.71 -6.78 10.15
CA ASN A 429 -15.27 -8.13 10.11
C ASN A 429 -14.31 -9.12 9.42
N GLY A 430 -13.01 -8.92 9.64
CA GLY A 430 -11.97 -9.72 8.99
C GLY A 430 -11.45 -9.07 7.70
N PHE A 431 -10.51 -9.74 7.08
CA PHE A 431 -9.93 -9.33 5.80
C PHE A 431 -9.52 -10.54 4.97
N GLU A 432 -9.54 -10.35 3.68
CA GLU A 432 -9.06 -11.29 2.68
C GLU A 432 -7.59 -10.99 2.36
N MET A 433 -6.75 -12.01 2.31
CA MET A 433 -5.36 -11.88 1.84
C MET A 433 -5.24 -12.53 0.47
N ILE A 434 -4.80 -11.75 -0.51
CA ILE A 434 -4.74 -12.13 -1.91
C ILE A 434 -3.25 -12.18 -2.31
N ASN A 435 -2.78 -13.33 -2.76
CA ASN A 435 -1.42 -13.46 -3.28
C ASN A 435 -1.36 -12.99 -4.74
N THR A 436 -0.26 -12.34 -5.10
CA THR A 436 0.05 -12.10 -6.50
C THR A 436 0.39 -13.44 -7.18
N LYS A 437 -0.35 -13.80 -8.25
CA LYS A 437 -0.10 -15.00 -9.04
C LYS A 437 1.04 -14.77 -10.03
N GLY A 438 1.97 -15.72 -10.14
CA GLY A 438 3.13 -15.54 -11.01
C GLY A 438 4.02 -16.78 -11.08
N THR A 439 5.18 -16.60 -11.67
CA THR A 439 6.17 -17.65 -11.86
C THR A 439 7.54 -17.18 -11.42
N TYR A 440 8.30 -18.06 -10.77
CA TYR A 440 9.72 -17.85 -10.56
C TYR A 440 10.49 -18.28 -11.78
N LYS A 441 11.42 -17.44 -12.22
CA LYS A 441 12.42 -17.82 -13.20
C LYS A 441 13.62 -18.41 -12.47
N LYS A 442 14.09 -19.59 -12.94
CA LYS A 442 15.33 -20.16 -12.45
C LYS A 442 16.49 -19.25 -12.85
N VAL A 443 17.22 -18.80 -11.87
CA VAL A 443 18.41 -17.97 -12.04
C VAL A 443 19.66 -18.79 -11.64
N PRO A 444 20.86 -18.45 -12.15
CA PRO A 444 22.10 -19.06 -11.67
C PRO A 444 22.18 -19.00 -10.13
N GLU A 445 22.90 -19.96 -9.52
CA GLU A 445 23.00 -20.08 -8.05
C GLU A 445 23.42 -18.78 -7.34
N ASP A 446 24.15 -17.91 -8.04
CA ASP A 446 24.63 -16.61 -7.52
C ASP A 446 23.64 -15.45 -7.76
N ALA A 447 22.54 -15.66 -8.46
CA ALA A 447 21.60 -14.60 -8.79
C ALA A 447 20.40 -14.57 -7.83
N SER A 448 19.88 -13.38 -7.60
CA SER A 448 18.65 -13.21 -6.82
C SER A 448 17.43 -13.76 -7.57
N ALA A 449 16.49 -14.40 -6.86
CA ALA A 449 15.28 -14.94 -7.45
C ALA A 449 14.45 -13.84 -8.15
N GLU A 450 13.92 -14.16 -9.33
CA GLU A 450 13.07 -13.27 -10.12
C GLU A 450 11.64 -13.83 -10.18
N PHE A 451 10.66 -13.03 -9.73
CA PHE A 451 9.26 -13.40 -9.76
C PHE A 451 8.51 -12.53 -10.77
N PHE A 452 7.87 -13.16 -11.74
CA PHE A 452 7.10 -12.50 -12.79
C PHE A 452 5.62 -12.78 -12.55
N VAL A 453 4.83 -11.73 -12.32
CA VAL A 453 3.38 -11.86 -12.17
C VAL A 453 2.73 -12.23 -13.50
N LYS A 454 1.69 -13.06 -13.46
CA LYS A 454 0.82 -13.32 -14.61
C LYS A 454 -0.06 -12.11 -14.84
N GLU A 455 0.12 -11.45 -15.97
CA GLU A 455 -0.47 -10.12 -16.23
C GLU A 455 -2.00 -10.14 -16.15
N VAL A 456 -2.67 -11.07 -16.85
CA VAL A 456 -4.14 -11.13 -16.87
C VAL A 456 -4.74 -11.43 -15.49
N PRO A 457 -4.33 -12.48 -14.75
CA PRO A 457 -4.82 -12.73 -13.39
C PRO A 457 -4.52 -11.59 -12.43
N PHE A 458 -3.39 -10.90 -12.61
CA PHE A 458 -3.04 -9.74 -11.78
C PHE A 458 -3.96 -8.56 -12.06
N PHE A 459 -4.19 -8.25 -13.35
CA PHE A 459 -5.15 -7.21 -13.75
C PHE A 459 -6.55 -7.50 -13.20
N GLU A 460 -7.04 -8.74 -13.31
CA GLU A 460 -8.34 -9.15 -12.76
C GLU A 460 -8.41 -8.97 -11.23
N THR A 461 -7.31 -9.23 -10.53
CA THR A 461 -7.19 -8.96 -9.09
C THR A 461 -7.30 -7.47 -8.79
N ILE A 462 -6.62 -6.62 -9.56
CA ILE A 462 -6.69 -5.16 -9.39
C ILE A 462 -8.11 -4.66 -9.73
N LEU A 463 -8.72 -5.19 -10.79
CA LEU A 463 -10.08 -4.86 -11.17
C LEU A 463 -11.08 -5.21 -10.06
N ASP A 464 -10.97 -6.40 -9.47
CA ASP A 464 -11.84 -6.83 -8.35
C ASP A 464 -11.62 -6.00 -7.08
N ILE A 465 -10.39 -5.56 -6.80
CA ILE A 465 -10.08 -4.76 -5.61
C ILE A 465 -10.59 -3.32 -5.75
N PHE A 466 -10.34 -2.68 -6.89
CA PHE A 466 -10.46 -1.23 -7.04
C PHE A 466 -11.67 -0.78 -7.87
N TYR A 467 -12.39 -1.70 -8.49
CA TYR A 467 -13.49 -1.33 -9.38
C TYR A 467 -14.79 -2.01 -8.97
N THR A 468 -15.89 -1.42 -9.42
CA THR A 468 -17.23 -1.97 -9.30
C THR A 468 -17.81 -2.15 -10.69
N GLN A 469 -18.32 -3.35 -11.01
CA GLN A 469 -19.03 -3.60 -12.26
C GLN A 469 -20.32 -2.78 -12.29
N THR A 470 -20.52 -1.99 -13.33
CA THR A 470 -21.66 -1.09 -13.50
C THR A 470 -22.61 -1.51 -14.62
N ARG A 471 -22.14 -2.27 -15.60
CA ARG A 471 -22.93 -2.84 -16.72
C ARG A 471 -22.38 -4.16 -17.20
#